data_b2a62539135ca532a6b7534383a0a022
#
_entry.id   b2a62539135ca532a6b7534383a0a022
#
_cell.length_a   1.000
_cell.length_b   1.000
_cell.length_c   1.000
_cell.angle_alpha   90.00
_cell.angle_beta   90.00
_cell.angle_gamma   90.00
#
_symmetry.space_group_name_H-M   'P 1'
#
loop_
_entity.id
_entity.type
_entity.pdbx_description
1 polymer ?
#
loop_
_entity_poly.entity_id
_entity_poly.type
_entity_poly.pdbx_seq_one_letter_code
_entity_poly.pdbx_strand_id
1 'polypeptide(L)'
;MRRGRVIPALVLALLAFLVTAPEARAQTVGGFDFDRAEVAATGLQVPWAIAFLPDGSALVSERGTGRIMQVRPGQPATAVATISGVSASGESGLLGIAVSPSYAQDGWVYAYFTSTAGDNRLVRLRLTAPQTQPVLLSGVPSATIHDGGRLAFGPDGMLYVSTGDANTTSNAQNLDSLAGKILRLTPDGGVPAGNPFPGSPVYSYGHRNVQGLAWDAQGRMYAAEFGQNTWDEINQIVAGGNYGWPTCEGVCSGTSFRNPIVTWTTAEASPSGLAYANGTLFAAALRGQRVWAVPLTPTGTAGTPVPELQGAYGRLRAAAVGPDGWLWLSTSNRDGRGTPVAADDRIIRVPPSGVGQPETCAVTATTQTQWGNGYVIQPVTVTNTGTAAINGWSVTFTLPPGHVITGSWNAVLTVSGQTVTARNAAHNGSLAPGQSTTFGFQASRTTGGSQFPSGYRCA
;
A
#
# COMPACT_ATOMS: atom_id res chain seq x y z
N MET A 1 36.23 -69.40 44.97
CA MET A 1 35.81 -69.23 43.58
C MET A 1 34.73 -68.12 43.53
N ARG A 2 35.10 -66.91 43.14
CA ARG A 2 34.12 -65.77 42.92
C ARG A 2 34.17 -65.42 41.49
N ARG A 3 32.99 -65.62 40.82
CA ARG A 3 32.82 -65.28 39.44
C ARG A 3 32.51 -63.79 39.33
N GLY A 4 33.34 -63.01 38.62
CA GLY A 4 33.12 -61.65 38.27
C GLY A 4 32.08 -61.54 37.11
N ARG A 5 31.07 -60.70 37.27
CA ARG A 5 30.15 -60.31 36.22
C ARG A 5 30.72 -59.07 35.53
N VAL A 6 30.91 -59.19 34.20
CA VAL A 6 31.24 -58.07 33.32
C VAL A 6 29.91 -57.48 32.82
N ILE A 7 29.71 -56.17 33.05
CA ILE A 7 28.57 -55.43 32.51
C ILE A 7 29.08 -54.68 31.27
N PRO A 8 28.46 -54.85 30.09
CA PRO A 8 28.86 -54.04 28.96
C PRO A 8 28.27 -52.62 29.07
N ALA A 9 29.11 -51.61 28.91
CA ALA A 9 28.70 -50.21 28.82
C ALA A 9 28.12 -49.95 27.44
N LEU A 10 26.84 -49.55 27.42
CA LEU A 10 26.12 -49.13 26.23
C LEU A 10 26.46 -47.65 25.95
N VAL A 11 27.24 -47.38 24.91
CA VAL A 11 27.53 -46.00 24.44
C VAL A 11 26.36 -45.53 23.61
N LEU A 12 25.55 -44.63 24.15
CA LEU A 12 24.45 -43.98 23.46
C LEU A 12 25.01 -42.80 22.61
N ALA A 13 25.15 -42.98 21.33
CA ALA A 13 25.49 -41.88 20.42
C ALA A 13 24.28 -40.98 20.23
N LEU A 14 24.29 -39.78 20.81
CA LEU A 14 23.32 -38.70 20.54
C LEU A 14 23.62 -38.15 19.14
N LEU A 15 22.80 -38.51 18.14
CA LEU A 15 22.71 -37.76 16.86
C LEU A 15 21.97 -36.46 17.14
N ALA A 16 22.67 -35.33 17.22
CA ALA A 16 22.09 -34.01 17.18
C ALA A 16 21.63 -33.72 15.74
N PHE A 17 20.34 -33.82 15.49
CA PHE A 17 19.74 -33.24 14.28
C PHE A 17 19.78 -31.71 14.40
N LEU A 18 20.72 -31.09 13.69
CA LEU A 18 20.66 -29.65 13.41
C LEU A 18 19.43 -29.40 12.53
N VAL A 19 18.31 -29.03 13.14
CA VAL A 19 17.19 -28.43 12.44
C VAL A 19 17.67 -27.03 12.02
N THR A 20 18.16 -26.90 10.78
CA THR A 20 18.32 -25.58 10.17
C THR A 20 16.93 -24.99 10.01
N ALA A 21 16.66 -23.91 10.79
CA ALA A 21 15.47 -23.10 10.55
C ALA A 21 15.48 -22.64 9.08
N PRO A 22 14.36 -22.74 8.35
CA PRO A 22 14.29 -22.16 7.01
C PRO A 22 14.60 -20.67 7.12
N GLU A 23 15.62 -20.20 6.38
CA GLU A 23 15.87 -18.78 6.25
C GLU A 23 14.56 -18.11 5.79
N ALA A 24 14.09 -17.15 6.59
CA ALA A 24 12.93 -16.38 6.27
C ALA A 24 13.20 -15.65 4.95
N ARG A 25 12.59 -16.15 3.88
CA ARG A 25 12.59 -15.50 2.58
C ARG A 25 11.91 -14.15 2.79
N ALA A 26 12.56 -13.04 2.40
CA ALA A 26 11.95 -11.73 2.43
C ALA A 26 10.53 -11.80 1.86
N GLN A 27 9.54 -11.53 2.69
CA GLN A 27 8.13 -11.72 2.33
C GLN A 27 7.70 -10.51 1.50
N THR A 28 7.69 -10.66 0.19
CA THR A 28 7.18 -9.64 -0.72
C THR A 28 5.67 -9.80 -0.86
N VAL A 29 4.91 -8.92 -0.24
CA VAL A 29 3.45 -8.92 -0.34
C VAL A 29 3.01 -7.73 -1.17
N GLY A 30 2.19 -7.98 -2.20
CA GLY A 30 1.67 -6.93 -3.07
C GLY A 30 2.77 -6.13 -3.77
N GLY A 31 3.94 -6.73 -4.00
CA GLY A 31 5.05 -6.10 -4.71
C GLY A 31 5.90 -5.14 -3.89
N PHE A 32 5.85 -5.16 -2.54
CA PHE A 32 6.68 -4.36 -1.65
C PHE A 32 7.59 -5.22 -0.77
N ASP A 33 8.73 -4.66 -0.37
CA ASP A 33 9.72 -5.27 0.51
C ASP A 33 9.66 -4.59 1.89
N PHE A 34 8.86 -5.16 2.79
CA PHE A 34 8.61 -4.60 4.11
C PHE A 34 9.82 -4.70 5.05
N ASP A 35 10.76 -5.60 4.80
CA ASP A 35 12.00 -5.72 5.58
C ASP A 35 12.94 -4.53 5.33
N ARG A 36 12.71 -3.79 4.24
CA ARG A 36 13.48 -2.61 3.85
C ARG A 36 12.73 -1.29 4.06
N ALA A 37 11.75 -1.30 4.95
CA ALA A 37 11.05 -0.06 5.31
C ALA A 37 12.03 0.96 5.91
N GLU A 38 11.96 2.21 5.44
CA GLU A 38 12.80 3.30 5.89
C GLU A 38 12.00 4.48 6.43
N VAL A 39 12.62 5.30 7.28
CA VAL A 39 12.00 6.54 7.80
C VAL A 39 12.37 7.69 6.87
N ALA A 40 11.38 8.27 6.21
CA ALA A 40 11.55 9.40 5.30
C ALA A 40 11.48 10.77 5.99
N ALA A 41 10.72 10.88 7.09
CA ALA A 41 10.62 12.10 7.89
C ALA A 41 10.23 11.79 9.34
N THR A 42 10.60 12.65 10.27
CA THR A 42 10.33 12.55 11.71
C THR A 42 9.80 13.87 12.26
N GLY A 43 9.29 13.87 13.51
CA GLY A 43 8.90 15.06 14.23
C GLY A 43 7.60 15.73 13.76
N LEU A 44 6.77 15.01 13.03
CA LEU A 44 5.46 15.48 12.59
C LEU A 44 4.44 15.43 13.74
N GLN A 45 3.35 16.20 13.61
CA GLN A 45 2.29 16.29 14.62
C GLN A 45 1.01 15.61 14.13
N VAL A 46 0.85 14.32 14.45
CA VAL A 46 -0.29 13.49 14.05
C VAL A 46 -0.56 13.58 12.54
N PRO A 47 0.40 13.15 11.68
CA PRO A 47 0.25 13.19 10.23
C PRO A 47 -0.94 12.32 9.80
N TRP A 48 -1.99 12.95 9.22
CA TRP A 48 -3.28 12.29 9.00
C TRP A 48 -3.45 11.77 7.57
N ALA A 49 -3.05 12.53 6.56
CA ALA A 49 -3.16 12.15 5.16
C ALA A 49 -1.86 12.45 4.41
N ILE A 50 -1.63 11.71 3.33
CA ILE A 50 -0.52 11.87 2.39
C ILE A 50 -1.10 12.04 0.99
N ALA A 51 -0.65 13.05 0.25
CA ALA A 51 -0.94 13.26 -1.16
C ALA A 51 0.34 13.72 -1.88
N PHE A 52 0.47 13.46 -3.19
CA PHE A 52 1.72 13.73 -3.91
C PHE A 52 1.58 14.88 -4.88
N LEU A 53 2.60 15.71 -4.94
CA LEU A 53 2.79 16.71 -5.98
C LEU A 53 3.43 16.09 -7.23
N PRO A 54 3.27 16.71 -8.41
CA PRO A 54 3.90 16.21 -9.63
C PRO A 54 5.44 16.14 -9.58
N ASP A 55 6.09 16.90 -8.69
CA ASP A 55 7.54 16.85 -8.47
C ASP A 55 8.00 15.64 -7.63
N GLY A 56 7.07 14.77 -7.24
CA GLY A 56 7.32 13.59 -6.43
C GLY A 56 7.36 13.85 -4.91
N SER A 57 7.30 15.11 -4.45
CA SER A 57 7.22 15.40 -3.03
C SER A 57 5.83 15.09 -2.47
N ALA A 58 5.79 14.67 -1.20
CA ALA A 58 4.54 14.41 -0.51
C ALA A 58 4.05 15.66 0.25
N LEU A 59 2.76 15.93 0.17
CA LEU A 59 2.05 16.78 1.12
C LEU A 59 1.48 15.90 2.23
N VAL A 60 1.62 16.37 3.47
CA VAL A 60 1.16 15.66 4.67
C VAL A 60 0.36 16.62 5.52
N SER A 61 -0.89 16.28 5.84
CA SER A 61 -1.71 17.08 6.77
C SER A 61 -1.34 16.75 8.21
N GLU A 62 -1.18 17.76 9.06
CA GLU A 62 -1.05 17.62 10.50
C GLU A 62 -2.36 17.96 11.20
N ARG A 63 -2.96 16.94 11.83
CA ARG A 63 -4.33 17.03 12.37
C ARG A 63 -4.52 18.15 13.36
N GLY A 64 -3.62 18.27 14.34
CA GLY A 64 -3.76 19.20 15.47
C GLY A 64 -3.34 20.63 15.16
N THR A 65 -2.41 20.82 14.23
CA THR A 65 -1.83 22.14 13.92
C THR A 65 -2.50 22.84 12.74
N GLY A 66 -3.29 22.10 11.95
CA GLY A 66 -3.87 22.61 10.72
C GLY A 66 -2.88 22.84 9.58
N ARG A 67 -1.59 22.44 9.76
CA ARG A 67 -0.54 22.64 8.75
C ARG A 67 -0.58 21.58 7.68
N ILE A 68 -0.22 21.97 6.48
CA ILE A 68 0.17 21.06 5.40
C ILE A 68 1.69 21.11 5.28
N MET A 69 2.33 19.99 5.52
CA MET A 69 3.78 19.83 5.45
C MET A 69 4.19 19.28 4.11
N GLN A 70 5.26 19.77 3.51
CA GLN A 70 5.92 19.14 2.38
C GLN A 70 7.04 18.25 2.90
N VAL A 71 7.06 17.00 2.43
CA VAL A 71 8.05 15.97 2.79
C VAL A 71 8.79 15.53 1.53
N ARG A 72 10.12 15.58 1.61
CA ARG A 72 11.04 14.96 0.66
C ARG A 72 11.96 14.02 1.43
N PRO A 73 12.17 12.78 0.96
CA PRO A 73 13.06 11.85 1.65
C PRO A 73 14.46 12.45 1.88
N GLY A 74 14.99 12.27 3.09
CA GLY A 74 16.31 12.80 3.46
C GLY A 74 16.37 14.31 3.70
N GLN A 75 15.24 15.03 3.68
CA GLN A 75 15.16 16.46 4.00
C GLN A 75 14.21 16.71 5.16
N PRO A 76 14.42 17.77 5.96
CA PRO A 76 13.46 18.19 6.97
C PRO A 76 12.10 18.53 6.34
N ALA A 77 11.01 18.12 6.99
CA ALA A 77 9.67 18.48 6.57
C ALA A 77 9.44 19.99 6.76
N THR A 78 8.82 20.66 5.78
CA THR A 78 8.57 22.11 5.80
C THR A 78 7.08 22.42 5.70
N ALA A 79 6.57 23.37 6.49
CA ALA A 79 5.19 23.83 6.38
C ALA A 79 5.02 24.66 5.11
N VAL A 80 4.08 24.30 4.24
CA VAL A 80 3.80 25.01 2.97
C VAL A 80 2.44 25.71 2.97
N ALA A 81 1.53 25.33 3.87
CA ALA A 81 0.25 25.98 4.08
C ALA A 81 -0.26 25.72 5.50
N THR A 82 -1.21 26.55 5.94
CA THR A 82 -2.02 26.32 7.14
C THR A 82 -3.48 26.53 6.78
N ILE A 83 -4.34 25.58 7.16
CA ILE A 83 -5.79 25.71 6.97
C ILE A 83 -6.37 26.57 8.09
N SER A 84 -7.08 27.63 7.69
CA SER A 84 -7.67 28.59 8.62
C SER A 84 -8.93 28.02 9.29
N GLY A 85 -9.11 28.35 10.57
CA GLY A 85 -10.32 27.99 11.31
C GLY A 85 -10.44 26.49 11.65
N VAL A 86 -9.33 25.76 11.69
CA VAL A 86 -9.31 24.37 12.15
C VAL A 86 -9.59 24.29 13.64
N SER A 87 -10.55 23.43 14.02
CA SER A 87 -10.86 23.05 15.40
C SER A 87 -10.41 21.62 15.65
N ALA A 88 -9.34 21.47 16.43
CA ALA A 88 -8.76 20.16 16.74
C ALA A 88 -9.15 19.71 18.14
N SER A 89 -9.99 18.68 18.24
CA SER A 89 -10.40 18.05 19.49
C SER A 89 -10.71 16.57 19.25
N GLY A 90 -10.18 15.69 20.08
CA GLY A 90 -10.39 14.25 19.92
C GLY A 90 -9.86 13.74 18.56
N GLU A 91 -10.74 13.29 17.67
CA GLU A 91 -10.40 12.86 16.30
C GLU A 91 -10.44 13.99 15.27
N SER A 92 -11.06 15.11 15.63
CA SER A 92 -11.25 16.27 14.76
C SER A 92 -9.94 17.03 14.49
N GLY A 93 -9.96 17.90 13.49
CA GLY A 93 -8.84 18.74 13.09
C GLY A 93 -8.68 18.80 11.57
N LEU A 94 -7.47 19.02 11.08
CA LEU A 94 -7.15 18.89 9.66
C LEU A 94 -6.98 17.40 9.32
N LEU A 95 -7.87 16.85 8.50
CA LEU A 95 -7.95 15.44 8.20
C LEU A 95 -7.39 15.15 6.79
N GLY A 96 -8.24 14.89 5.83
CA GLY A 96 -7.85 14.53 4.47
C GLY A 96 -7.29 15.69 3.66
N ILE A 97 -6.33 15.37 2.82
CA ILE A 97 -5.87 16.24 1.74
C ILE A 97 -5.84 15.45 0.43
N ALA A 98 -6.03 16.13 -0.68
CA ALA A 98 -5.86 15.57 -2.03
C ALA A 98 -5.25 16.62 -2.95
N VAL A 99 -4.47 16.19 -3.93
CA VAL A 99 -3.91 17.05 -4.98
C VAL A 99 -4.77 16.85 -6.23
N SER A 100 -5.07 17.93 -6.93
CA SER A 100 -5.83 17.87 -8.19
C SER A 100 -5.14 16.95 -9.20
N PRO A 101 -5.85 16.07 -9.91
CA PRO A 101 -5.29 15.34 -11.04
C PRO A 101 -4.73 16.26 -12.14
N SER A 102 -5.23 17.50 -12.20
CA SER A 102 -4.80 18.54 -13.12
C SER A 102 -3.91 19.60 -12.47
N TYR A 103 -3.20 19.24 -11.37
CA TYR A 103 -2.42 20.19 -10.56
C TYR A 103 -1.43 21.02 -11.37
N ALA A 104 -0.80 20.44 -12.38
CA ALA A 104 0.14 21.16 -13.25
C ALA A 104 -0.53 22.35 -13.98
N GLN A 105 -1.85 22.31 -14.18
CA GLN A 105 -2.64 23.34 -14.85
C GLN A 105 -3.36 24.27 -13.87
N ASP A 106 -3.91 23.70 -12.79
CA ASP A 106 -4.82 24.42 -11.88
C ASP A 106 -4.20 24.74 -10.51
N GLY A 107 -3.18 24.00 -10.08
CA GLY A 107 -2.46 24.19 -8.81
C GLY A 107 -3.28 23.89 -7.56
N TRP A 108 -4.45 23.20 -7.67
CA TRP A 108 -5.33 22.99 -6.54
C TRP A 108 -4.88 21.84 -5.63
N VAL A 109 -4.91 22.13 -4.32
CA VAL A 109 -4.86 21.20 -3.21
C VAL A 109 -6.17 21.30 -2.44
N TYR A 110 -6.76 20.19 -2.10
CA TYR A 110 -8.03 20.08 -1.36
C TYR A 110 -7.75 19.67 0.07
N ALA A 111 -8.53 20.19 1.01
CA ALA A 111 -8.40 19.89 2.44
C ALA A 111 -9.80 19.74 3.07
N TYR A 112 -9.97 18.66 3.83
CA TYR A 112 -11.16 18.43 4.64
C TYR A 112 -10.77 18.54 6.12
N PHE A 113 -11.54 19.30 6.88
CA PHE A 113 -11.23 19.60 8.26
C PHE A 113 -12.48 19.91 9.08
N THR A 114 -12.37 19.75 10.40
CA THR A 114 -13.37 20.23 11.36
C THR A 114 -13.13 21.70 11.63
N SER A 115 -14.16 22.52 11.44
CA SER A 115 -14.06 23.98 11.53
C SER A 115 -14.47 24.50 12.91
N THR A 116 -13.97 25.72 13.25
CA THR A 116 -14.41 26.46 14.44
C THR A 116 -15.88 26.90 14.36
N ALA A 117 -16.54 26.76 13.21
CA ALA A 117 -17.97 27.00 13.06
C ALA A 117 -18.83 25.78 13.50
N GLY A 118 -18.19 24.66 13.90
CA GLY A 118 -18.88 23.49 14.43
C GLY A 118 -19.38 22.51 13.36
N ASP A 119 -18.80 22.54 12.17
CA ASP A 119 -19.07 21.61 11.08
C ASP A 119 -17.78 21.08 10.47
N ASN A 120 -17.85 20.01 9.71
CA ASN A 120 -16.75 19.59 8.84
C ASN A 120 -16.90 20.28 7.47
N ARG A 121 -15.76 20.70 6.90
CA ARG A 121 -15.70 21.46 5.63
C ARG A 121 -14.69 20.91 4.67
N LEU A 122 -14.99 21.07 3.38
CA LEU A 122 -14.06 20.92 2.29
C LEU A 122 -13.69 22.30 1.73
N VAL A 123 -12.39 22.57 1.66
CA VAL A 123 -11.84 23.75 0.98
C VAL A 123 -10.84 23.31 -0.08
N ARG A 124 -10.49 24.24 -0.99
CA ARG A 124 -9.31 24.10 -1.84
C ARG A 124 -8.42 25.32 -1.72
N LEU A 125 -7.13 25.16 -2.00
CA LEU A 125 -6.14 26.25 -1.96
C LEU A 125 -5.07 26.00 -3.02
N ARG A 126 -4.31 27.06 -3.33
CA ARG A 126 -3.07 26.96 -4.08
C ARG A 126 -1.89 27.19 -3.15
N LEU A 127 -0.82 26.41 -3.27
CA LEU A 127 0.37 26.58 -2.45
C LEU A 127 1.07 27.93 -2.71
N THR A 128 0.85 28.55 -3.87
CA THR A 128 1.32 29.91 -4.21
C THR A 128 0.50 31.03 -3.58
N ALA A 129 -0.72 30.73 -3.09
CA ALA A 129 -1.62 31.67 -2.42
C ALA A 129 -2.41 30.95 -1.31
N PRO A 130 -1.73 30.41 -0.28
CA PRO A 130 -2.33 29.48 0.67
C PRO A 130 -3.37 30.14 1.60
N GLN A 131 -3.45 31.46 1.64
CA GLN A 131 -4.44 32.20 2.42
C GLN A 131 -5.83 32.20 1.74
N THR A 132 -5.91 31.96 0.43
CA THR A 132 -7.17 31.90 -0.32
C THR A 132 -7.69 30.49 -0.29
N GLN A 133 -8.74 30.24 0.50
CA GLN A 133 -9.28 28.93 0.80
C GLN A 133 -10.80 28.89 0.56
N PRO A 134 -11.26 28.93 -0.72
CA PRO A 134 -12.69 28.86 -1.02
C PRO A 134 -13.30 27.57 -0.49
N VAL A 135 -14.43 27.69 0.18
CA VAL A 135 -15.22 26.58 0.70
C VAL A 135 -16.00 25.95 -0.44
N LEU A 136 -15.83 24.64 -0.62
CA LEU A 136 -16.54 23.83 -1.62
C LEU A 136 -17.72 23.07 -1.03
N LEU A 137 -17.60 22.65 0.25
CA LEU A 137 -18.65 21.99 0.99
C LEU A 137 -18.59 22.44 2.45
N SER A 138 -19.75 22.68 3.07
CA SER A 138 -19.90 23.01 4.48
C SER A 138 -21.17 22.37 5.05
N GLY A 139 -21.37 22.47 6.37
CA GLY A 139 -22.55 21.91 7.03
C GLY A 139 -22.52 20.39 7.15
N VAL A 140 -21.38 19.73 6.94
CA VAL A 140 -21.24 18.31 7.27
C VAL A 140 -21.19 18.18 8.79
N PRO A 141 -22.09 17.43 9.44
CA PRO A 141 -22.07 17.26 10.87
C PRO A 141 -20.72 16.81 11.41
N SER A 142 -20.28 17.37 12.52
CA SER A 142 -19.01 17.06 13.19
C SER A 142 -19.22 16.73 14.66
N ALA A 143 -18.28 15.98 15.23
CA ALA A 143 -18.21 15.68 16.64
C ALA A 143 -16.74 15.53 17.08
N THR A 144 -16.50 15.21 18.35
CA THR A 144 -15.15 14.90 18.83
C THR A 144 -14.62 13.55 18.33
N ILE A 145 -15.47 12.73 17.74
CA ILE A 145 -15.17 11.43 17.13
C ILE A 145 -16.04 11.23 15.89
N HIS A 146 -15.59 10.34 15.00
CA HIS A 146 -16.29 9.92 13.79
C HIS A 146 -16.51 11.07 12.78
N ASP A 147 -15.46 11.80 12.47
CA ASP A 147 -15.50 12.85 11.44
C ASP A 147 -15.21 12.32 10.02
N GLY A 148 -14.78 11.05 9.88
CA GLY A 148 -14.38 10.46 8.60
C GLY A 148 -13.14 11.16 8.05
N GLY A 149 -13.26 11.78 6.88
CA GLY A 149 -12.34 12.83 6.41
C GLY A 149 -11.39 12.42 5.30
N ARG A 150 -11.42 11.20 4.77
CA ARG A 150 -10.55 10.84 3.64
C ARG A 150 -11.01 11.54 2.37
N LEU A 151 -10.05 12.17 1.68
CA LEU A 151 -10.22 12.72 0.34
C LEU A 151 -9.46 11.89 -0.68
N ALA A 152 -10.07 11.59 -1.82
CA ALA A 152 -9.38 11.00 -2.94
C ALA A 152 -10.10 11.33 -4.26
N PHE A 153 -9.35 11.53 -5.33
CA PHE A 153 -9.91 11.57 -6.68
C PHE A 153 -10.08 10.16 -7.20
N GLY A 154 -11.27 9.84 -7.68
CA GLY A 154 -11.55 8.58 -8.36
C GLY A 154 -11.03 8.57 -9.81
N PRO A 155 -10.99 7.39 -10.45
CA PRO A 155 -10.59 7.27 -11.86
C PRO A 155 -11.54 8.00 -12.84
N ASP A 156 -12.71 8.39 -12.38
CA ASP A 156 -13.69 9.22 -13.09
C ASP A 156 -13.42 10.73 -12.98
N GLY A 157 -12.35 11.13 -12.29
CA GLY A 157 -11.95 12.52 -12.06
C GLY A 157 -12.80 13.26 -11.03
N MET A 158 -13.74 12.57 -10.35
CA MET A 158 -14.55 13.16 -9.29
C MET A 158 -13.83 13.08 -7.94
N LEU A 159 -14.12 14.05 -7.07
CA LEU A 159 -13.60 14.07 -5.71
C LEU A 159 -14.54 13.30 -4.78
N TYR A 160 -14.01 12.29 -4.13
CA TYR A 160 -14.72 11.52 -3.11
C TYR A 160 -14.30 11.97 -1.72
N VAL A 161 -15.30 12.12 -0.85
CA VAL A 161 -15.14 12.59 0.54
C VAL A 161 -15.82 11.58 1.45
N SER A 162 -15.06 10.95 2.35
CA SER A 162 -15.68 10.11 3.37
C SER A 162 -16.05 10.94 4.60
N THR A 163 -17.20 10.64 5.21
CA THR A 163 -17.68 11.26 6.44
C THR A 163 -18.03 10.19 7.48
N GLY A 164 -17.84 10.52 8.74
CA GLY A 164 -18.33 9.67 9.84
C GLY A 164 -19.75 10.06 10.24
N ASP A 165 -20.37 9.26 11.11
CA ASP A 165 -21.74 9.50 11.62
C ASP A 165 -21.83 10.68 12.61
N ALA A 166 -20.71 11.33 12.92
CA ALA A 166 -20.58 12.42 13.89
C ALA A 166 -21.14 12.01 15.27
N ASN A 167 -20.86 10.76 15.71
CA ASN A 167 -21.33 10.20 16.96
C ASN A 167 -22.88 10.21 17.13
N THR A 168 -23.62 10.33 16.03
CA THR A 168 -25.07 10.28 15.95
C THR A 168 -25.46 9.23 14.93
N THR A 169 -25.63 8.00 15.39
CA THR A 169 -25.73 6.81 14.54
C THR A 169 -26.86 6.87 13.51
N SER A 170 -27.96 7.58 13.84
CA SER A 170 -29.09 7.78 12.90
C SER A 170 -28.72 8.57 11.65
N ASN A 171 -27.65 9.37 11.69
CA ASN A 171 -27.17 10.08 10.51
C ASN A 171 -26.83 9.12 9.37
N ALA A 172 -26.27 7.95 9.67
CA ALA A 172 -25.79 7.02 8.67
C ALA A 172 -26.89 6.56 7.69
N GLN A 173 -28.13 6.34 8.19
CA GLN A 173 -29.28 5.92 7.36
C GLN A 173 -30.10 7.10 6.83
N ASN A 174 -29.91 8.31 7.36
CA ASN A 174 -30.62 9.50 6.89
C ASN A 174 -29.96 10.08 5.64
N LEU A 175 -30.60 10.02 4.48
CA LEU A 175 -30.07 10.52 3.21
C LEU A 175 -30.03 12.07 3.12
N ASP A 176 -30.74 12.78 3.99
CA ASP A 176 -30.68 14.24 4.10
C ASP A 176 -29.46 14.71 4.91
N SER A 177 -28.82 13.80 5.67
CA SER A 177 -27.57 14.08 6.40
C SER A 177 -26.36 13.75 5.55
N LEU A 178 -25.34 14.60 5.59
CA LEU A 178 -24.05 14.35 4.95
C LEU A 178 -23.09 13.53 5.83
N ALA A 179 -23.48 13.20 7.06
CA ALA A 179 -22.69 12.37 7.97
C ALA A 179 -22.97 10.88 7.78
N GLY A 180 -21.95 10.03 7.96
CA GLY A 180 -22.03 8.58 7.76
C GLY A 180 -22.19 8.18 6.28
N LYS A 181 -21.44 8.85 5.40
CA LYS A 181 -21.55 8.76 3.96
C LYS A 181 -20.18 8.65 3.28
N ILE A 182 -20.20 8.21 2.04
CA ILE A 182 -19.21 8.62 1.05
C ILE A 182 -19.91 9.58 0.11
N LEU A 183 -19.34 10.78 -0.05
CA LEU A 183 -19.84 11.81 -0.94
C LEU A 183 -19.03 11.81 -2.23
N ARG A 184 -19.66 12.18 -3.36
CA ARG A 184 -19.00 12.33 -4.66
C ARG A 184 -19.35 13.69 -5.24
N LEU A 185 -18.31 14.47 -5.52
CA LEU A 185 -18.38 15.87 -5.94
C LEU A 185 -17.56 16.09 -7.23
N THR A 186 -17.91 17.10 -8.00
CA THR A 186 -16.98 17.62 -9.01
C THR A 186 -15.79 18.30 -8.35
N PRO A 187 -14.68 18.52 -9.06
CA PRO A 187 -13.52 19.26 -8.52
C PRO A 187 -13.86 20.68 -8.01
N ASP A 188 -14.96 21.26 -8.48
CA ASP A 188 -15.45 22.56 -8.03
C ASP A 188 -16.49 22.50 -6.90
N GLY A 189 -16.74 21.31 -6.34
CA GLY A 189 -17.68 21.10 -5.24
C GLY A 189 -19.14 20.91 -5.64
N GLY A 190 -19.45 20.89 -6.94
CA GLY A 190 -20.78 20.62 -7.45
C GLY A 190 -21.19 19.15 -7.34
N VAL A 191 -22.47 18.87 -7.47
CA VAL A 191 -23.03 17.50 -7.50
C VAL A 191 -22.98 16.97 -8.92
N PRO A 192 -22.27 15.88 -9.22
CA PRO A 192 -22.24 15.27 -10.55
C PRO A 192 -23.60 14.69 -10.95
N ALA A 193 -23.99 14.86 -12.21
CA ALA A 193 -25.27 14.34 -12.73
C ALA A 193 -25.42 12.81 -12.61
N GLY A 194 -24.30 12.07 -12.53
CA GLY A 194 -24.29 10.61 -12.39
C GLY A 194 -24.33 10.11 -10.94
N ASN A 195 -24.64 10.97 -9.95
CA ASN A 195 -24.81 10.51 -8.56
C ASN A 195 -26.09 9.68 -8.40
N PRO A 196 -26.09 8.65 -7.52
CA PRO A 196 -27.23 7.74 -7.38
C PRO A 196 -28.48 8.41 -6.79
N PHE A 197 -28.31 9.52 -6.07
CA PHE A 197 -29.42 10.30 -5.49
C PHE A 197 -29.47 11.66 -6.17
N PRO A 198 -30.50 11.96 -6.97
CA PRO A 198 -30.58 13.19 -7.74
C PRO A 198 -30.44 14.46 -6.89
N GLY A 199 -29.53 15.35 -7.26
CA GLY A 199 -29.27 16.60 -6.54
C GLY A 199 -28.50 16.45 -5.22
N SER A 200 -28.14 15.23 -4.82
CA SER A 200 -27.41 14.96 -3.58
C SER A 200 -25.96 14.57 -3.86
N PRO A 201 -24.99 15.04 -3.06
CA PRO A 201 -23.61 14.58 -3.14
C PRO A 201 -23.42 13.15 -2.62
N VAL A 202 -24.40 12.55 -1.98
CA VAL A 202 -24.30 11.20 -1.41
C VAL A 202 -24.07 10.17 -2.51
N TYR A 203 -22.98 9.39 -2.35
CA TYR A 203 -22.62 8.27 -3.23
C TYR A 203 -22.96 6.91 -2.63
N SER A 204 -22.68 6.73 -1.33
CA SER A 204 -23.09 5.57 -0.52
C SER A 204 -23.40 6.01 0.91
N TYR A 205 -24.12 5.17 1.66
CA TYR A 205 -24.62 5.50 2.98
C TYR A 205 -24.63 4.28 3.93
N GLY A 206 -25.00 4.51 5.17
CA GLY A 206 -24.96 3.45 6.19
C GLY A 206 -23.54 3.17 6.69
N HIS A 207 -22.70 4.22 6.74
CA HIS A 207 -21.32 4.17 7.23
C HIS A 207 -21.23 4.73 8.65
N ARG A 208 -20.29 4.18 9.44
CA ARG A 208 -19.97 4.68 10.78
C ARG A 208 -18.84 5.70 10.76
N ASN A 209 -17.66 5.29 10.28
CA ASN A 209 -16.46 6.17 10.27
C ASN A 209 -15.43 5.71 9.23
N VAL A 210 -15.68 6.04 7.98
CA VAL A 210 -14.77 5.70 6.87
C VAL A 210 -13.55 6.62 6.89
N GLN A 211 -12.33 6.04 6.92
CA GLN A 211 -11.08 6.79 6.91
C GLN A 211 -10.09 6.39 5.80
N GLY A 212 -10.44 5.42 4.96
CA GLY A 212 -9.61 4.98 3.84
C GLY A 212 -10.43 4.82 2.57
N LEU A 213 -9.89 5.27 1.43
CA LEU A 213 -10.48 5.10 0.10
C LEU A 213 -9.38 4.68 -0.86
N ALA A 214 -9.66 3.67 -1.70
CA ALA A 214 -8.77 3.23 -2.76
C ALA A 214 -9.56 2.66 -3.94
N TRP A 215 -8.95 2.62 -5.12
CA TRP A 215 -9.48 1.97 -6.32
C TRP A 215 -8.51 0.94 -6.85
N ASP A 216 -9.04 -0.19 -7.28
CA ASP A 216 -8.23 -1.17 -7.98
C ASP A 216 -8.06 -0.84 -9.49
N ALA A 217 -7.28 -1.65 -10.18
CA ALA A 217 -7.01 -1.46 -11.61
C ALA A 217 -8.24 -1.60 -12.51
N GLN A 218 -9.33 -2.17 -12.01
CA GLN A 218 -10.61 -2.27 -12.71
C GLN A 218 -11.56 -1.11 -12.37
N GLY A 219 -11.12 -0.15 -11.56
CA GLY A 219 -11.91 1.00 -11.13
C GLY A 219 -12.92 0.69 -10.03
N ARG A 220 -12.84 -0.47 -9.36
CA ARG A 220 -13.69 -0.80 -8.22
C ARG A 220 -13.18 -0.07 -6.98
N MET A 221 -14.08 0.59 -6.29
CA MET A 221 -13.80 1.39 -5.11
C MET A 221 -13.84 0.54 -3.85
N TYR A 222 -12.92 0.80 -2.93
CA TYR A 222 -12.86 0.18 -1.60
C TYR A 222 -12.75 1.24 -0.53
N ALA A 223 -13.37 0.98 0.62
CA ALA A 223 -13.31 1.84 1.79
C ALA A 223 -12.91 1.05 3.03
N ALA A 224 -12.02 1.63 3.85
CA ALA A 224 -11.69 1.12 5.17
C ALA A 224 -12.49 1.87 6.23
N GLU A 225 -13.10 1.15 7.14
CA GLU A 225 -14.08 1.69 8.08
C GLU A 225 -13.88 1.13 9.49
N PHE A 226 -13.98 2.00 10.50
CA PHE A 226 -13.96 1.61 11.91
C PHE A 226 -15.33 1.14 12.35
N GLY A 227 -15.38 -0.06 12.91
CA GLY A 227 -16.54 -0.53 13.66
C GLY A 227 -16.63 0.09 15.05
N GLN A 228 -17.67 -0.31 15.80
CA GLN A 228 -17.90 0.23 17.13
C GLN A 228 -17.19 -0.60 18.20
N ASN A 229 -17.54 -1.87 18.29
CA ASN A 229 -17.07 -2.75 19.36
C ASN A 229 -16.56 -4.10 18.88
N THR A 230 -17.01 -4.55 17.71
CA THR A 230 -16.82 -5.93 17.26
C THR A 230 -15.97 -5.98 16.00
N TRP A 231 -16.40 -5.32 14.91
CA TRP A 231 -15.83 -5.52 13.59
C TRP A 231 -15.41 -4.20 12.92
N ASP A 232 -14.14 -4.10 12.60
CA ASP A 232 -13.60 -3.19 11.58
C ASP A 232 -13.69 -3.83 10.21
N GLU A 233 -13.75 -3.03 9.13
CA GLU A 233 -14.13 -3.52 7.81
C GLU A 233 -13.32 -2.92 6.66
N ILE A 234 -13.22 -3.70 5.57
CA ILE A 234 -13.06 -3.13 4.23
C ILE A 234 -14.30 -3.49 3.40
N ASN A 235 -14.90 -2.48 2.82
CA ASN A 235 -16.07 -2.57 1.99
C ASN A 235 -15.71 -2.31 0.51
N GLN A 236 -16.28 -3.10 -0.42
CA GLN A 236 -16.32 -2.73 -1.82
C GLN A 236 -17.50 -1.78 -2.04
N ILE A 237 -17.22 -0.54 -2.47
CA ILE A 237 -18.22 0.52 -2.55
C ILE A 237 -18.87 0.57 -3.92
N VAL A 238 -20.21 0.63 -3.92
CA VAL A 238 -21.03 0.82 -5.11
C VAL A 238 -21.96 2.03 -4.97
N ALA A 239 -22.28 2.67 -6.07
CA ALA A 239 -23.22 3.79 -6.11
C ALA A 239 -24.58 3.41 -5.50
N GLY A 240 -25.09 4.22 -4.58
CA GLY A 240 -26.36 3.98 -3.88
C GLY A 240 -26.34 2.84 -2.86
N GLY A 241 -25.17 2.23 -2.61
CA GLY A 241 -25.06 1.11 -1.65
C GLY A 241 -25.32 1.55 -0.21
N ASN A 242 -26.05 0.69 0.55
CA ASN A 242 -26.25 0.80 1.99
C ASN A 242 -25.37 -0.22 2.71
N TYR A 243 -24.51 0.24 3.65
CA TYR A 243 -23.52 -0.58 4.35
C TYR A 243 -23.95 -0.97 5.78
N GLY A 244 -25.20 -0.69 6.12
CA GLY A 244 -25.92 -1.30 7.26
C GLY A 244 -25.80 -0.61 8.60
N TRP A 245 -24.78 0.24 8.83
CA TRP A 245 -24.66 0.96 10.08
C TRP A 245 -25.86 1.89 10.32
N PRO A 246 -26.45 1.96 11.52
CA PRO A 246 -26.13 1.23 12.78
C PRO A 246 -26.92 -0.08 12.96
N THR A 247 -27.66 -0.54 11.97
CA THR A 247 -28.50 -1.74 12.07
C THR A 247 -27.66 -3.00 12.27
N CYS A 248 -26.47 -3.04 11.67
CA CYS A 248 -25.49 -4.11 11.83
C CYS A 248 -24.05 -3.57 11.78
N GLU A 249 -23.10 -4.38 12.23
CA GLU A 249 -21.66 -4.18 12.24
C GLU A 249 -21.02 -5.45 11.69
N GLY A 250 -20.11 -5.34 10.71
CA GLY A 250 -19.56 -6.50 10.02
C GLY A 250 -20.53 -7.11 9.02
N VAL A 251 -20.59 -8.44 8.97
CA VAL A 251 -21.45 -9.16 8.03
C VAL A 251 -22.91 -9.09 8.49
N CYS A 252 -23.72 -8.41 7.70
CA CYS A 252 -25.15 -8.26 7.93
C CYS A 252 -25.94 -9.47 7.43
N SER A 253 -27.01 -9.84 8.17
CA SER A 253 -27.95 -10.85 7.70
C SER A 253 -28.89 -10.30 6.62
N GLY A 254 -29.25 -11.12 5.64
CA GLY A 254 -30.18 -10.75 4.55
C GLY A 254 -29.49 -10.04 3.39
N THR A 255 -30.27 -9.48 2.46
CA THR A 255 -29.82 -8.91 1.20
C THR A 255 -29.95 -7.39 1.10
N SER A 256 -30.45 -6.74 2.16
CA SER A 256 -30.72 -5.29 2.16
C SER A 256 -29.45 -4.43 2.28
N PHE A 257 -28.38 -5.01 2.81
CA PHE A 257 -27.12 -4.33 3.04
C PHE A 257 -25.98 -4.95 2.23
N ARG A 258 -24.96 -4.15 1.96
CA ARG A 258 -23.71 -4.60 1.35
C ARG A 258 -22.78 -5.10 2.44
N ASN A 259 -22.33 -6.34 2.31
CA ASN A 259 -21.39 -6.94 3.26
C ASN A 259 -19.95 -6.57 2.94
N PRO A 260 -19.10 -6.44 3.97
CA PRO A 260 -17.66 -6.19 3.79
C PRO A 260 -16.98 -7.37 3.08
N ILE A 261 -15.88 -7.08 2.39
CA ILE A 261 -15.02 -8.11 1.77
C ILE A 261 -14.06 -8.74 2.78
N VAL A 262 -13.78 -8.05 3.88
CA VAL A 262 -12.98 -8.53 5.01
C VAL A 262 -13.39 -7.81 6.28
N THR A 263 -13.33 -8.52 7.41
CA THR A 263 -13.56 -7.98 8.77
C THR A 263 -12.41 -8.37 9.68
N TRP A 264 -12.14 -7.53 10.67
CA TRP A 264 -11.22 -7.78 11.78
C TRP A 264 -11.89 -7.38 13.09
N THR A 265 -11.44 -7.93 14.19
CA THR A 265 -11.81 -7.35 15.49
C THR A 265 -11.23 -5.94 15.62
N THR A 266 -11.90 -5.07 16.38
CA THR A 266 -11.41 -3.69 16.59
C THR A 266 -10.05 -3.62 17.29
N ALA A 267 -9.59 -4.72 17.90
CA ALA A 267 -8.26 -4.83 18.47
C ALA A 267 -7.17 -5.10 17.41
N GLU A 268 -7.53 -5.80 16.33
CA GLU A 268 -6.59 -6.23 15.29
C GLU A 268 -6.34 -5.17 14.23
N ALA A 269 -7.27 -4.21 14.07
CA ALA A 269 -7.17 -3.23 13.00
C ALA A 269 -7.34 -1.78 13.47
N SER A 270 -8.53 -1.21 13.56
CA SER A 270 -8.82 0.22 13.43
C SER A 270 -8.20 0.77 12.13
N PRO A 271 -8.69 0.33 10.95
CA PRO A 271 -8.07 0.60 9.66
C PRO A 271 -8.40 2.02 9.20
N SER A 272 -7.37 2.86 9.05
CA SER A 272 -7.52 4.25 8.63
C SER A 272 -7.20 4.40 7.13
N GLY A 273 -6.00 4.81 6.76
CA GLY A 273 -5.63 4.99 5.35
C GLY A 273 -5.63 3.68 4.58
N LEU A 274 -6.05 3.75 3.32
CA LEU A 274 -6.12 2.61 2.40
C LEU A 274 -5.40 2.98 1.10
N ALA A 275 -4.55 2.10 0.62
CA ALA A 275 -3.89 2.22 -0.69
C ALA A 275 -4.07 0.93 -1.49
N TYR A 276 -3.94 1.02 -2.81
CA TYR A 276 -3.95 -0.15 -3.69
C TYR A 276 -2.71 -0.16 -4.57
N ALA A 277 -2.08 -1.32 -4.67
CA ALA A 277 -1.03 -1.60 -5.64
C ALA A 277 -0.97 -3.11 -5.95
N ASN A 278 -0.62 -3.46 -7.18
CA ASN A 278 -0.28 -4.83 -7.59
C ASN A 278 -1.30 -5.89 -7.14
N GLY A 279 -2.60 -5.60 -7.26
CA GLY A 279 -3.67 -6.53 -6.88
C GLY A 279 -3.89 -6.65 -5.37
N THR A 280 -3.34 -5.73 -4.55
CA THR A 280 -3.41 -5.80 -3.09
C THR A 280 -3.83 -4.45 -2.50
N LEU A 281 -4.74 -4.48 -1.52
CA LEU A 281 -5.06 -3.34 -0.68
C LEU A 281 -4.14 -3.32 0.54
N PHE A 282 -3.68 -2.12 0.92
CA PHE A 282 -2.84 -1.89 2.09
C PHE A 282 -3.58 -0.97 3.06
N ALA A 283 -4.04 -1.52 4.19
CA ALA A 283 -4.76 -0.79 5.21
C ALA A 283 -3.83 -0.49 6.41
N ALA A 284 -3.59 0.79 6.67
CA ALA A 284 -2.84 1.25 7.83
C ALA A 284 -3.71 1.13 9.08
N ALA A 285 -3.29 0.29 10.03
CA ALA A 285 -4.06 -0.04 11.23
C ALA A 285 -3.51 0.69 12.47
N LEU A 286 -4.39 1.47 13.12
CA LEU A 286 -4.04 2.25 14.30
C LEU A 286 -3.90 1.38 15.55
N ARG A 287 -4.98 0.71 15.96
CA ARG A 287 -4.97 -0.12 17.16
C ARG A 287 -4.20 -1.40 16.94
N GLY A 288 -4.30 -1.98 15.74
CA GLY A 288 -3.57 -3.17 15.35
C GLY A 288 -2.07 -2.95 15.11
N GLN A 289 -1.60 -1.70 15.03
CA GLN A 289 -0.19 -1.31 14.89
C GLN A 289 0.53 -2.07 13.77
N ARG A 290 -0.09 -2.13 12.59
CA ARG A 290 0.39 -2.87 11.42
C ARG A 290 -0.14 -2.31 10.12
N VAL A 291 0.38 -2.81 9.02
CA VAL A 291 -0.29 -2.72 7.72
C VAL A 291 -0.97 -4.07 7.48
N TRP A 292 -2.25 -4.06 7.18
CA TRP A 292 -2.91 -5.22 6.62
C TRP A 292 -2.78 -5.19 5.10
N ALA A 293 -2.04 -6.15 4.53
CA ALA A 293 -2.00 -6.39 3.10
C ALA A 293 -3.09 -7.40 2.74
N VAL A 294 -4.06 -6.97 1.93
CA VAL A 294 -5.25 -7.74 1.55
C VAL A 294 -5.20 -8.00 0.05
N PRO A 295 -4.72 -9.17 -0.40
CA PRO A 295 -4.75 -9.53 -1.81
C PRO A 295 -6.18 -9.55 -2.33
N LEU A 296 -6.40 -9.01 -3.55
CA LEU A 296 -7.69 -9.06 -4.21
C LEU A 296 -7.72 -10.17 -5.26
N THR A 297 -8.83 -10.90 -5.30
CA THR A 297 -9.13 -11.81 -6.41
C THR A 297 -9.48 -11.03 -7.69
N PRO A 298 -9.47 -11.63 -8.86
CA PRO A 298 -9.91 -10.96 -10.10
C PRO A 298 -11.33 -10.38 -10.04
N THR A 299 -12.20 -10.95 -9.19
CA THR A 299 -13.58 -10.47 -8.96
C THR A 299 -13.68 -9.35 -7.94
N GLY A 300 -12.56 -8.99 -7.26
CA GLY A 300 -12.51 -7.90 -6.27
C GLY A 300 -12.87 -8.31 -4.85
N THR A 301 -13.00 -9.61 -4.57
CA THR A 301 -13.13 -10.12 -3.20
C THR A 301 -11.77 -10.25 -2.53
N ALA A 302 -11.73 -10.26 -1.21
CA ALA A 302 -10.48 -10.41 -0.46
C ALA A 302 -9.96 -11.86 -0.47
N GLY A 303 -8.66 -12.02 -0.66
CA GLY A 303 -7.91 -13.19 -0.24
C GLY A 303 -7.56 -13.12 1.25
N THR A 304 -6.66 -13.98 1.72
CA THR A 304 -6.24 -13.98 3.13
C THR A 304 -5.38 -12.75 3.44
N PRO A 305 -5.80 -11.88 4.40
CA PRO A 305 -4.99 -10.74 4.82
C PRO A 305 -3.68 -11.16 5.47
N VAL A 306 -2.61 -10.43 5.18
CA VAL A 306 -1.26 -10.66 5.75
C VAL A 306 -0.87 -9.44 6.57
N PRO A 307 -0.43 -9.60 7.84
CA PRO A 307 0.05 -8.51 8.65
C PRO A 307 1.50 -8.17 8.32
N GLU A 308 1.79 -6.89 8.08
CA GLU A 308 3.13 -6.37 7.82
C GLU A 308 3.50 -5.26 8.83
N LEU A 309 4.78 -5.06 9.13
CA LEU A 309 5.32 -4.06 10.08
C LEU A 309 4.67 -4.12 11.47
N GLN A 310 4.20 -5.27 11.92
CA GLN A 310 3.47 -5.41 13.18
C GLN A 310 4.31 -4.96 14.37
N GLY A 311 3.85 -3.94 15.10
CA GLY A 311 4.51 -3.38 16.27
C GLY A 311 5.77 -2.54 15.97
N ALA A 312 6.29 -2.54 14.73
CA ALA A 312 7.55 -1.89 14.39
C ALA A 312 7.54 -0.36 14.54
N TYR A 313 6.40 0.27 14.21
CA TYR A 313 6.27 1.73 14.19
C TYR A 313 5.10 2.24 15.04
N GLY A 314 4.44 1.37 15.79
CA GLY A 314 3.25 1.71 16.56
C GLY A 314 2.02 1.91 15.67
N ARG A 315 1.20 2.92 15.98
CA ARG A 315 -0.07 3.22 15.31
C ARG A 315 0.17 3.76 13.91
N LEU A 316 -0.30 3.06 12.87
CA LEU A 316 -0.21 3.50 11.48
C LEU A 316 -1.53 4.11 11.03
N ARG A 317 -1.47 5.29 10.34
CA ARG A 317 -2.68 6.06 9.97
C ARG A 317 -2.88 6.21 8.48
N ALA A 318 -1.95 6.77 7.73
CA ALA A 318 -2.06 6.92 6.29
C ALA A 318 -1.35 5.79 5.56
N ALA A 319 -1.89 5.43 4.40
CA ALA A 319 -1.24 4.61 3.39
C ALA A 319 -1.48 5.25 2.03
N ALA A 320 -0.44 5.40 1.23
CA ALA A 320 -0.52 5.93 -0.13
C ALA A 320 0.64 5.38 -0.97
N VAL A 321 0.41 5.14 -2.27
CA VAL A 321 1.49 4.77 -3.19
C VAL A 321 2.00 6.04 -3.86
N GLY A 322 3.30 6.28 -3.73
CA GLY A 322 3.95 7.44 -4.32
C GLY A 322 4.17 7.29 -5.84
N PRO A 323 4.41 8.40 -6.55
CA PRO A 323 4.75 8.37 -7.97
C PRO A 323 6.07 7.67 -8.26
N ASP A 324 6.91 7.49 -7.25
CA ASP A 324 8.14 6.70 -7.24
C ASP A 324 7.89 5.17 -7.11
N GLY A 325 6.63 4.77 -6.96
CA GLY A 325 6.21 3.38 -6.77
C GLY A 325 6.41 2.84 -5.36
N TRP A 326 6.84 3.67 -4.38
CA TRP A 326 6.97 3.27 -2.98
C TRP A 326 5.63 3.34 -2.24
N LEU A 327 5.44 2.46 -1.27
CA LEU A 327 4.33 2.57 -0.33
C LEU A 327 4.74 3.51 0.81
N TRP A 328 3.98 4.59 0.98
CA TRP A 328 4.19 5.58 2.03
C TRP A 328 3.16 5.40 3.13
N LEU A 329 3.62 5.46 4.36
CA LEU A 329 2.81 5.28 5.57
C LEU A 329 3.07 6.43 6.54
N SER A 330 2.08 6.82 7.33
CA SER A 330 2.29 7.73 8.45
C SER A 330 2.02 7.04 9.78
N THR A 331 2.77 7.41 10.83
CA THR A 331 2.44 7.02 12.20
C THR A 331 1.45 8.01 12.83
N SER A 332 0.84 7.64 13.94
CA SER A 332 -0.10 8.45 14.73
C SER A 332 0.04 8.14 16.23
N ASN A 333 1.28 8.11 16.70
CA ASN A 333 1.58 7.73 18.09
C ASN A 333 1.31 8.89 19.06
N ARG A 334 1.27 10.15 18.56
CA ARG A 334 0.96 11.37 19.32
C ARG A 334 -0.52 11.75 19.32
N ASP A 335 -1.41 10.86 18.85
CA ASP A 335 -2.86 11.12 18.75
C ASP A 335 -3.63 11.06 20.10
N GLY A 336 -2.92 10.84 21.19
CA GLY A 336 -3.48 10.70 22.55
C GLY A 336 -3.86 9.26 22.92
N ARG A 337 -3.73 8.30 21.99
CA ARG A 337 -4.03 6.87 22.17
C ARG A 337 -2.81 5.97 21.97
N GLY A 338 -1.69 6.54 21.54
CA GLY A 338 -0.42 5.86 21.32
C GLY A 338 0.60 6.10 22.42
N THR A 339 1.75 5.44 22.31
CA THR A 339 2.92 5.65 23.17
C THR A 339 4.04 6.20 22.28
N PRO A 340 4.19 7.54 22.16
CA PRO A 340 5.15 8.12 21.24
C PRO A 340 6.59 7.95 21.73
N VAL A 341 7.50 7.73 20.79
CA VAL A 341 8.95 7.84 21.00
C VAL A 341 9.47 9.17 20.48
N ALA A 342 10.74 9.50 20.76
CA ALA A 342 11.32 10.81 20.40
C ALA A 342 11.22 11.14 18.91
N ALA A 343 11.36 10.13 18.03
CA ALA A 343 11.28 10.31 16.57
C ALA A 343 9.85 10.48 16.02
N ASP A 344 8.80 10.21 16.83
CA ASP A 344 7.40 10.27 16.35
C ASP A 344 6.89 11.72 16.19
N ASP A 345 5.89 11.94 15.36
CA ASP A 345 5.36 10.98 14.39
C ASP A 345 6.21 11.01 13.12
N ARG A 346 6.12 9.93 12.35
CA ARG A 346 7.02 9.64 11.23
C ARG A 346 6.26 9.39 9.93
N ILE A 347 6.95 9.64 8.82
CA ILE A 347 6.62 9.07 7.52
C ILE A 347 7.58 7.92 7.25
N ILE A 348 7.00 6.77 6.94
CA ILE A 348 7.69 5.53 6.61
C ILE A 348 7.51 5.29 5.11
N ARG A 349 8.54 4.75 4.45
CA ARG A 349 8.47 4.31 3.06
C ARG A 349 8.87 2.85 2.96
N VAL A 350 8.14 2.09 2.17
CA VAL A 350 8.45 0.70 1.85
C VAL A 350 8.76 0.61 0.36
N PRO A 351 9.95 0.14 -0.03
CA PRO A 351 10.33 0.09 -1.43
C PRO A 351 9.53 -0.98 -2.19
N PRO A 352 9.31 -0.79 -3.51
CA PRO A 352 8.90 -1.88 -4.37
C PRO A 352 9.88 -3.05 -4.28
N SER A 353 9.38 -4.27 -4.24
CA SER A 353 10.23 -5.46 -4.29
C SER A 353 11.03 -5.49 -5.59
N GLY A 354 12.33 -5.73 -5.50
CA GLY A 354 13.26 -5.72 -6.64
C GLY A 354 13.82 -4.34 -7.03
N VAL A 355 13.41 -3.24 -6.36
CA VAL A 355 14.03 -1.93 -6.56
C VAL A 355 15.06 -1.66 -5.45
N GLY A 356 16.30 -1.37 -5.85
CA GLY A 356 17.36 -0.94 -4.91
C GLY A 356 17.82 -2.00 -3.92
N GLN A 357 17.66 -3.30 -4.21
CA GLN A 357 18.64 -4.26 -3.70
C GLN A 357 20.01 -3.76 -4.18
N PRO A 358 21.03 -3.58 -3.34
CA PRO A 358 22.39 -3.62 -3.89
C PRO A 358 22.39 -4.89 -4.71
N GLU A 359 22.70 -4.77 -6.01
CA GLU A 359 22.76 -5.96 -6.87
C GLU A 359 23.74 -6.90 -6.17
N THR A 360 23.20 -7.84 -5.40
CA THR A 360 24.02 -8.88 -4.76
C THR A 360 24.56 -9.81 -5.80
N CYS A 361 24.09 -9.64 -7.05
CA CYS A 361 24.67 -10.30 -8.21
C CYS A 361 24.66 -9.39 -9.45
N ALA A 362 25.64 -9.59 -10.29
CA ALA A 362 25.73 -9.03 -11.64
C ALA A 362 25.44 -10.10 -12.68
N VAL A 363 24.87 -9.70 -13.82
CA VAL A 363 24.63 -10.60 -14.95
C VAL A 363 25.21 -10.04 -16.23
N THR A 364 25.91 -10.88 -16.98
CA THR A 364 26.38 -10.60 -18.35
C THR A 364 25.92 -11.70 -19.28
N ALA A 365 25.58 -11.35 -20.52
CA ALA A 365 25.12 -12.32 -21.52
C ALA A 365 25.90 -12.15 -22.83
N THR A 366 26.30 -13.26 -23.42
CA THR A 366 27.05 -13.28 -24.67
C THR A 366 26.32 -14.12 -25.72
N THR A 367 26.21 -13.61 -26.94
CA THR A 367 25.72 -14.41 -28.07
C THR A 367 26.86 -15.30 -28.55
N GLN A 368 26.74 -16.60 -28.36
CA GLN A 368 27.73 -17.59 -28.76
C GLN A 368 27.66 -17.84 -30.27
N THR A 369 26.48 -18.00 -30.81
CA THR A 369 26.26 -18.26 -32.23
C THR A 369 24.87 -17.84 -32.67
N GLN A 370 24.68 -17.58 -33.95
CA GLN A 370 23.40 -17.28 -34.56
C GLN A 370 23.32 -17.84 -35.98
N TRP A 371 22.11 -18.09 -36.44
CA TRP A 371 21.76 -18.50 -37.79
C TRP A 371 20.44 -17.86 -38.24
N GLY A 372 20.01 -18.09 -39.43
CA GLY A 372 18.88 -17.39 -40.06
C GLY A 372 17.62 -17.31 -39.22
N ASN A 373 17.27 -18.38 -38.48
CA ASN A 373 16.03 -18.49 -37.70
C ASN A 373 16.28 -18.83 -36.21
N GLY A 374 17.48 -18.60 -35.67
CA GLY A 374 17.76 -18.87 -34.26
C GLY A 374 19.11 -18.34 -33.77
N TYR A 375 19.36 -18.52 -32.49
CA TYR A 375 20.60 -18.16 -31.82
C TYR A 375 20.79 -18.91 -30.50
N VAL A 376 22.02 -18.90 -30.01
CA VAL A 376 22.42 -19.36 -28.67
C VAL A 376 23.00 -18.20 -27.90
N ILE A 377 22.47 -17.99 -26.70
CA ILE A 377 23.06 -17.07 -25.71
C ILE A 377 23.78 -17.93 -24.68
N GLN A 378 25.11 -17.82 -24.67
CA GLN A 378 26.02 -18.52 -23.75
C GLN A 378 27.42 -17.90 -23.81
N PRO A 379 28.10 -17.67 -22.67
CA PRO A 379 27.53 -17.78 -21.32
C PRO A 379 26.60 -16.64 -20.98
N VAL A 380 25.55 -16.93 -20.20
CA VAL A 380 24.94 -15.96 -19.31
C VAL A 380 25.60 -16.16 -17.95
N THR A 381 26.44 -15.21 -17.55
CA THR A 381 27.23 -15.30 -16.31
C THR A 381 26.52 -14.56 -15.20
N VAL A 382 26.32 -15.22 -14.08
CA VAL A 382 25.78 -14.65 -12.83
C VAL A 382 26.90 -14.62 -11.80
N THR A 383 27.24 -13.45 -11.28
CA THR A 383 28.33 -13.22 -10.33
C THR A 383 27.75 -12.67 -9.03
N ASN A 384 28.06 -13.26 -7.89
CA ASN A 384 27.77 -12.67 -6.59
C ASN A 384 28.69 -11.46 -6.36
N THR A 385 28.11 -10.25 -6.38
CA THR A 385 28.81 -8.97 -6.14
C THR A 385 28.63 -8.48 -4.70
N GLY A 386 27.83 -9.19 -3.88
CA GLY A 386 27.61 -8.88 -2.47
C GLY A 386 28.76 -9.34 -1.58
N THR A 387 28.65 -9.05 -0.27
CA THR A 387 29.62 -9.43 0.78
C THR A 387 29.26 -10.72 1.51
N ALA A 388 28.04 -11.26 1.27
CA ALA A 388 27.54 -12.51 1.81
C ALA A 388 27.33 -13.56 0.71
N ALA A 389 27.35 -14.85 1.05
CA ALA A 389 26.99 -15.90 0.10
C ALA A 389 25.51 -15.80 -0.28
N ILE A 390 25.18 -15.97 -1.56
CA ILE A 390 23.79 -16.13 -2.03
C ILE A 390 23.48 -17.61 -2.20
N ASN A 391 22.27 -18.04 -1.79
CA ASN A 391 21.80 -19.42 -1.85
C ASN A 391 20.60 -19.53 -2.80
N GLY A 392 20.80 -19.11 -4.01
CA GLY A 392 19.82 -19.06 -5.07
C GLY A 392 19.94 -17.75 -5.83
N TRP A 393 19.82 -17.82 -7.14
CA TRP A 393 19.81 -16.65 -8.02
C TRP A 393 18.68 -16.76 -9.02
N SER A 394 18.19 -15.60 -9.46
CA SER A 394 17.29 -15.50 -10.60
C SER A 394 17.78 -14.42 -11.57
N VAL A 395 17.59 -14.65 -12.86
CA VAL A 395 17.85 -13.68 -13.92
C VAL A 395 16.58 -13.48 -14.73
N THR A 396 16.15 -12.23 -14.85
CA THR A 396 15.05 -11.86 -15.75
C THR A 396 15.60 -11.16 -16.99
N PHE A 397 14.97 -11.40 -18.14
CA PHE A 397 15.28 -10.73 -19.40
C PHE A 397 14.06 -10.75 -20.33
N THR A 398 14.06 -9.89 -21.34
CA THR A 398 12.97 -9.75 -22.31
C THR A 398 13.35 -10.35 -23.65
N LEU A 399 12.53 -11.28 -24.18
CA LEU A 399 12.61 -11.78 -25.54
C LEU A 399 12.01 -10.75 -26.52
N PRO A 400 12.62 -10.54 -27.69
CA PRO A 400 11.94 -9.81 -28.75
C PRO A 400 10.65 -10.51 -29.21
N PRO A 401 9.66 -9.77 -29.77
CA PRO A 401 8.45 -10.33 -30.30
C PRO A 401 8.69 -11.46 -31.30
N GLY A 402 7.96 -12.58 -31.17
CA GLY A 402 8.06 -13.72 -32.06
C GLY A 402 9.24 -14.65 -31.79
N HIS A 403 10.05 -14.38 -30.75
CA HIS A 403 11.12 -15.29 -30.34
C HIS A 403 10.59 -16.31 -29.32
N VAL A 404 11.07 -17.56 -29.41
CA VAL A 404 10.66 -18.66 -28.54
C VAL A 404 11.90 -19.40 -28.03
N ILE A 405 11.97 -19.66 -26.73
CA ILE A 405 13.00 -20.50 -26.11
C ILE A 405 12.79 -21.95 -26.58
N THR A 406 13.82 -22.57 -27.15
CA THR A 406 13.79 -23.95 -27.65
C THR A 406 14.62 -24.91 -26.81
N GLY A 407 15.47 -24.41 -25.92
CA GLY A 407 16.27 -25.20 -24.98
C GLY A 407 17.00 -24.35 -23.98
N SER A 408 17.35 -24.91 -22.83
CA SER A 408 18.15 -24.26 -21.80
C SER A 408 18.98 -25.30 -21.04
N TRP A 409 20.08 -24.84 -20.44
CA TRP A 409 20.97 -25.66 -19.62
C TRP A 409 21.53 -24.85 -18.46
N ASN A 410 21.77 -25.51 -17.33
CA ASN A 410 22.25 -24.96 -16.07
C ASN A 410 21.30 -23.89 -15.44
N ALA A 411 20.05 -23.80 -15.92
CA ALA A 411 19.00 -23.00 -15.33
C ALA A 411 17.62 -23.57 -15.64
N VAL A 412 16.65 -23.31 -14.79
CA VAL A 412 15.23 -23.57 -15.03
C VAL A 412 14.58 -22.28 -15.54
N LEU A 413 14.06 -22.29 -16.77
CA LEU A 413 13.45 -21.12 -17.39
C LEU A 413 11.93 -21.18 -17.33
N THR A 414 11.32 -20.06 -16.98
CA THR A 414 9.86 -19.82 -17.05
C THR A 414 9.62 -18.63 -17.95
N VAL A 415 8.68 -18.75 -18.91
CA VAL A 415 8.32 -17.69 -19.85
C VAL A 415 6.90 -17.21 -19.57
N SER A 416 6.73 -15.89 -19.42
CA SER A 416 5.44 -15.23 -19.27
C SER A 416 5.38 -14.03 -20.23
N GLY A 417 4.63 -14.18 -21.32
CA GLY A 417 4.65 -13.23 -22.43
C GLY A 417 6.05 -13.15 -23.05
N GLN A 418 6.65 -11.96 -23.07
CA GLN A 418 8.01 -11.72 -23.50
C GLN A 418 9.05 -11.79 -22.38
N THR A 419 8.63 -11.85 -21.12
CA THR A 419 9.53 -11.93 -19.98
C THR A 419 9.93 -13.36 -19.70
N VAL A 420 11.24 -13.60 -19.63
CA VAL A 420 11.83 -14.89 -19.22
C VAL A 420 12.41 -14.71 -17.83
N THR A 421 12.15 -15.67 -16.95
CA THR A 421 12.80 -15.80 -15.64
C THR A 421 13.61 -17.10 -15.63
N ALA A 422 14.91 -16.99 -15.53
CA ALA A 422 15.85 -18.11 -15.34
C ALA A 422 16.19 -18.21 -13.85
N ARG A 423 16.06 -19.40 -13.26
CA ARG A 423 16.45 -19.70 -11.88
C ARG A 423 17.57 -20.73 -11.87
N ASN A 424 18.39 -20.72 -10.81
CA ASN A 424 19.45 -21.70 -10.65
C ASN A 424 18.95 -23.15 -10.74
N ALA A 425 19.78 -24.02 -11.27
CA ALA A 425 19.63 -25.45 -11.13
C ALA A 425 20.07 -25.90 -9.72
N ALA A 426 19.74 -27.13 -9.33
CA ALA A 426 20.01 -27.63 -7.97
C ALA A 426 21.51 -27.59 -7.58
N HIS A 427 22.42 -27.60 -8.55
CA HIS A 427 23.86 -27.70 -8.32
C HIS A 427 24.61 -26.38 -8.35
N ASN A 428 23.99 -25.26 -8.77
CA ASN A 428 24.68 -24.00 -9.02
C ASN A 428 24.04 -22.78 -8.35
N GLY A 429 23.17 -22.99 -7.35
CA GLY A 429 22.48 -21.90 -6.65
C GLY A 429 23.30 -21.22 -5.58
N SER A 430 24.31 -21.86 -5.00
CA SER A 430 25.13 -21.28 -3.93
C SER A 430 26.39 -20.63 -4.51
N LEU A 431 26.53 -19.30 -4.29
CA LEU A 431 27.68 -18.52 -4.75
C LEU A 431 28.27 -17.72 -3.58
N ALA A 432 29.50 -17.99 -3.19
CA ALA A 432 30.24 -17.16 -2.24
C ALA A 432 30.50 -15.74 -2.84
N PRO A 433 30.85 -14.75 -2.01
CA PRO A 433 31.22 -13.42 -2.52
C PRO A 433 32.28 -13.49 -3.61
N GLY A 434 32.03 -12.83 -4.74
CA GLY A 434 32.89 -12.83 -5.93
C GLY A 434 32.81 -14.09 -6.79
N GLN A 435 32.08 -15.13 -6.38
CA GLN A 435 31.91 -16.35 -7.18
C GLN A 435 30.89 -16.14 -8.30
N SER A 436 31.10 -16.88 -9.41
CA SER A 436 30.22 -16.83 -10.58
C SER A 436 29.75 -18.23 -10.99
N THR A 437 28.59 -18.29 -11.62
CA THR A 437 28.09 -19.46 -12.35
C THR A 437 27.60 -19.04 -13.72
N THR A 438 27.37 -20.00 -14.61
CA THR A 438 26.89 -19.74 -15.96
C THR A 438 25.74 -20.64 -16.34
N PHE A 439 24.83 -20.10 -17.14
CA PHE A 439 23.82 -20.84 -17.85
C PHE A 439 23.74 -20.42 -19.32
N GLY A 440 22.93 -21.11 -20.09
CA GLY A 440 22.69 -20.72 -21.47
C GLY A 440 21.32 -21.17 -21.95
N PHE A 441 20.93 -20.63 -23.09
CA PHE A 441 19.69 -21.02 -23.76
C PHE A 441 19.79 -20.84 -25.27
N GLN A 442 18.96 -21.60 -25.97
CA GLN A 442 18.72 -21.49 -27.39
C GLN A 442 17.33 -20.92 -27.63
N ALA A 443 17.21 -20.06 -28.63
CA ALA A 443 15.94 -19.51 -29.05
C ALA A 443 15.78 -19.53 -30.57
N SER A 444 14.56 -19.75 -31.04
CA SER A 444 14.15 -19.53 -32.41
C SER A 444 13.62 -18.12 -32.61
N ARG A 445 13.71 -17.62 -33.85
CA ARG A 445 13.19 -16.33 -34.29
C ARG A 445 12.71 -16.41 -35.73
N THR A 446 11.92 -15.44 -36.18
CA THR A 446 11.56 -15.30 -37.59
C THR A 446 12.80 -15.10 -38.45
N THR A 447 12.85 -15.76 -39.60
CA THR A 447 13.99 -15.68 -40.53
C THR A 447 14.29 -14.22 -40.88
N GLY A 448 15.60 -13.83 -40.78
CA GLY A 448 16.05 -12.47 -41.05
C GLY A 448 16.01 -11.50 -39.87
N GLY A 449 15.50 -11.90 -38.71
CA GLY A 449 15.53 -11.07 -37.49
C GLY A 449 16.95 -10.89 -36.96
N SER A 450 17.27 -9.66 -36.52
CA SER A 450 18.61 -9.30 -35.97
C SER A 450 18.58 -8.98 -34.48
N GLN A 451 17.40 -8.98 -33.86
CA GLN A 451 17.22 -8.66 -32.44
C GLN A 451 17.64 -9.81 -31.53
N PHE A 452 18.14 -9.46 -30.36
CA PHE A 452 18.52 -10.37 -29.29
C PHE A 452 17.79 -10.02 -27.99
N PRO A 453 17.69 -10.95 -27.05
CA PRO A 453 17.17 -10.68 -25.71
C PRO A 453 17.94 -9.54 -25.03
N SER A 454 17.22 -8.73 -24.27
CA SER A 454 17.77 -7.54 -23.61
C SER A 454 17.20 -7.36 -22.20
N GLY A 455 17.70 -6.37 -21.44
CA GLY A 455 17.19 -6.06 -20.13
C GLY A 455 17.51 -7.12 -19.08
N TYR A 456 18.66 -7.78 -19.19
CA TYR A 456 19.10 -8.76 -18.20
C TYR A 456 19.27 -8.12 -16.83
N ARG A 457 18.59 -8.68 -15.82
CA ARG A 457 18.68 -8.28 -14.42
C ARG A 457 18.84 -9.53 -13.57
N CYS A 458 19.70 -9.45 -12.56
CA CYS A 458 19.95 -10.50 -11.58
C CYS A 458 19.32 -10.10 -10.23
N ALA A 459 18.74 -11.08 -9.52
CA ALA A 459 18.20 -10.93 -8.18
C ALA A 459 18.49 -12.18 -7.32
#